data_a4687be5f90ee2f906aed8cec6e880cc
#
_entry.id   a4687be5f90ee2f906aed8cec6e880cc
#
_cell.length_a   1.000
_cell.length_b   1.000
_cell.length_c   1.000
_cell.angle_alpha   90.00
_cell.angle_beta   90.00
_cell.angle_gamma   90.00
#
_symmetry.space_group_name_H-M   'P 1'
#
loop_
_entity.id
_entity.type
_entity.pdbx_description
1 polymer ?
#
loop_
_entity_poly.entity_id
_entity_poly.type
_entity_poly.pdbx_seq_one_letter_code
_entity_poly.pdbx_strand_id
1 'polypeptide(L)' 'MKTIGNLITRVRRYYVAVRELSRLTDRELADLGIRRAEISRVAFETAQV' A
#
# COMPACT_ATOMS: atom_id res chain seq x y z
N MET A 1 -1.29 -8.73 -23.16
CA MET A 1 -1.33 -9.79 -22.14
C MET A 1 -0.47 -9.46 -20.95
N LYS A 2 0.78 -9.16 -21.17
CA LYS A 2 1.67 -8.76 -20.09
C LYS A 2 1.18 -7.51 -19.37
N THR A 3 0.60 -6.58 -20.10
CA THR A 3 0.09 -5.33 -19.53
C THR A 3 -1.04 -5.58 -18.55
N ILE A 4 -1.94 -6.49 -18.89
CA ILE A 4 -3.07 -6.82 -18.03
C ILE A 4 -2.59 -7.52 -16.77
N GLY A 5 -1.67 -8.47 -16.92
CA GLY A 5 -1.10 -9.17 -15.78
C GLY A 5 -0.38 -8.22 -14.83
N ASN A 6 0.37 -7.26 -15.37
CA ASN A 6 1.06 -6.28 -14.56
C ASN A 6 0.08 -5.38 -13.82
N LEU A 7 -1.01 -4.98 -14.50
CA LEU A 7 -2.02 -4.14 -13.89
C LEU A 7 -2.69 -4.86 -12.72
N ILE A 8 -3.07 -6.12 -12.91
CA ILE A 8 -3.68 -6.92 -11.86
C ILE A 8 -2.74 -7.08 -10.68
N THR A 9 -1.46 -7.33 -10.94
CA THR A 9 -0.46 -7.47 -9.89
C THR A 9 -0.32 -6.18 -9.09
N ARG A 10 -0.29 -5.03 -9.77
CA ARG A 10 -0.17 -3.74 -9.11
C ARG A 10 -1.39 -3.44 -8.24
N VAL A 11 -2.58 -3.70 -8.75
CA VAL A 11 -3.81 -3.49 -8.01
C VAL A 11 -3.82 -4.37 -6.77
N ARG A 12 -3.44 -5.63 -6.93
CA ARG A 12 -3.38 -6.55 -5.81
C ARG A 12 -2.40 -6.10 -4.75
N ARG A 13 -1.21 -5.65 -5.16
CA ARG A 13 -0.20 -5.15 -4.23
C ARG A 13 -0.69 -3.93 -3.48
N TYR A 14 -1.42 -3.06 -4.18
CA TYR A 14 -1.99 -1.88 -3.55
C TYR A 14 -2.95 -2.26 -2.43
N TYR A 15 -3.89 -3.15 -2.72
CA TYR A 15 -4.87 -3.57 -1.71
C TYR A 15 -4.23 -4.31 -0.55
N VAL A 16 -3.25 -5.15 -0.84
CA VAL A 16 -2.52 -5.86 0.21
C VAL A 16 -1.79 -4.86 1.09
N ALA A 17 -1.13 -3.88 0.49
CA ALA A 17 -0.40 -2.86 1.25
C ALA A 17 -1.33 -2.04 2.12
N VAL A 18 -2.48 -1.61 1.59
CA VAL A 18 -3.48 -0.87 2.35
C VAL A 18 -3.95 -1.70 3.55
N ARG A 19 -4.24 -2.96 3.31
CA ARG A 19 -4.72 -3.86 4.35
C ARG A 19 -3.68 -4.05 5.45
N GLU A 20 -2.44 -4.29 5.08
CA GLU A 20 -1.36 -4.49 6.03
C GLU A 20 -1.10 -3.24 6.85
N LEU A 21 -1.01 -2.09 6.18
CA LEU A 21 -0.78 -0.83 6.86
C LEU A 21 -1.96 -0.46 7.77
N SER A 22 -3.18 -0.79 7.36
CA SER A 22 -4.37 -0.48 8.15
C SER A 22 -4.44 -1.27 9.45
N ARG A 23 -3.73 -2.39 9.53
CA ARG A 23 -3.68 -3.20 10.75
C ARG A 23 -2.76 -2.63 11.81
N LEU A 24 -1.86 -1.76 11.40
CA LEU A 24 -0.91 -1.17 12.33
C LEU A 24 -1.60 -0.13 13.22
N THR A 25 -1.11 -0.02 14.43
CA THR A 25 -1.58 1.04 15.31
C THR A 25 -1.02 2.39 14.84
N ASP A 26 -1.62 3.48 15.32
CA ASP A 26 -1.14 4.81 14.95
C ASP A 26 0.32 4.99 15.36
N ARG A 27 0.71 4.39 16.47
CA ARG A 27 2.08 4.47 16.95
C ARG A 27 3.03 3.72 16.01
N GLU A 28 2.62 2.54 15.56
CA GLU A 28 3.42 1.77 14.63
C GLU A 28 3.58 2.49 13.30
N LEU A 29 2.50 3.12 12.82
CA LEU A 29 2.55 3.92 11.62
C LEU A 29 3.49 5.10 11.79
N ALA A 30 3.42 5.77 12.94
CA ALA A 30 4.29 6.90 13.23
C ALA A 30 5.76 6.48 13.25
N ASP A 31 6.05 5.29 13.76
CA ASP A 31 7.41 4.75 13.78
C ASP A 31 7.94 4.57 12.35
N LEU A 32 7.05 4.32 11.39
CA LEU A 32 7.43 4.21 9.99
C LEU A 32 7.42 5.54 9.26
N GLY A 33 7.03 6.61 9.95
CA GLY A 33 6.91 7.92 9.34
C GLY A 33 5.65 8.09 8.51
N ILE A 34 4.62 7.29 8.77
CA ILE A 34 3.39 7.28 8.00
C ILE A 34 2.22 7.72 8.87
N ARG A 35 1.37 8.57 8.32
CA ARG A 35 0.11 8.93 8.96
C ARG A 35 -0.99 8.05 8.38
N ARG A 36 -2.02 7.75 9.19
CA ARG A 36 -3.13 6.92 8.72
C ARG A 36 -3.77 7.50 7.45
N ALA A 37 -3.85 8.82 7.36
CA ALA A 37 -4.39 9.47 6.18
C ALA A 37 -3.51 9.29 4.94
N GLU A 38 -2.26 8.88 5.11
CA GLU A 38 -1.32 8.70 4.02
C GLU A 38 -1.21 7.25 3.55
N ILE A 39 -1.93 6.34 4.19
CA ILE A 39 -1.83 4.92 3.87
C ILE A 39 -2.11 4.65 2.38
N SER A 40 -3.16 5.24 1.84
CA SER A 40 -3.51 5.03 0.43
C SER A 40 -2.39 5.46 -0.49
N ARG A 41 -1.81 6.62 -0.23
CA ARG A 41 -0.74 7.14 -1.06
C ARG A 41 0.52 6.27 -0.96
N VAL A 42 0.89 5.91 0.26
CA VAL A 42 2.07 5.08 0.47
C VAL A 42 1.89 3.71 -0.18
N ALA A 43 0.69 3.13 -0.03
CA ALA A 43 0.38 1.85 -0.65
C ALA A 43 0.45 1.92 -2.16
N PHE A 44 -0.03 3.03 -2.74
CA PHE A 44 0.01 3.23 -4.17
C PHE A 44 1.45 3.33 -4.67
N GLU A 45 2.28 4.10 -3.98
CA GLU A 45 3.69 4.24 -4.34
C GLU A 45 4.43 2.91 -4.22
N THR A 46 4.14 2.14 -3.17
CA THR A 46 4.76 0.84 -2.97
C THR A 46 4.36 -0.15 -4.06
N ALA A 47 3.10 -0.10 -4.49
CA ALA A 47 2.60 -1.00 -5.50
C ALA A 47 3.19 -0.73 -6.88
N GLN A 48 3.71 0.47 -7.10
CA GLN A 48 4.30 0.86 -8.38
C GLN A 48 5.74 0.34 -8.55
N VAL A 49 6.35 -0.05 -7.47
CA VAL A 49 7.71 -0.58 -7.47
C VAL A 49 7.72 -2.09 -7.79
#